data_51b9d2ba588b56742859160bf2c4cbfb
#
_entry.id   51b9d2ba588b56742859160bf2c4cbfb
#
_cell.length_a   1.000
_cell.length_b   1.000
_cell.length_c   1.000
_cell.angle_alpha   90.00
_cell.angle_beta   90.00
_cell.angle_gamma   90.00
#
_symmetry.space_group_name_H-M   'P 1'
#
loop_
_entity.id
_entity.type
_entity.pdbx_description
1 polymer ?
#
loop_
_entity_poly.entity_id
_entity_poly.type
_entity_poly.pdbx_seq_one_letter_code
_entity_poly.pdbx_strand_id
1 'polypeptide(L)'
;MTLPGEYLKHLLQALSALAFVSNFVFNSDNGYFAMAAQTKPLLHTWSLSLEWQFYIWMPLIAWLVWRLASRATSGIRAVTIALQIFAALSLAWCLWASQHDAMGSSFFSLRARAWEPLAGGLIAAAEIRRRTEGAKASWLESPLIALAGWVLVAGCTVYPLPEAGWPGMLTILPILGAALVVAARQGAGESSLLGLSPVQRIGDWSYSIYLWHWSIWVFALSWLAVRGYEVGSAQKIAMVLASLALGALSYRFVEQPVRTQRDFWTARRLLTVSSASFGVFVGFVSLAFLTHGFPGRLPEYLLPAELARRTNTPRDECFRNANSTKQTTETYCSFGSAQAVGRVSAILWGDSFANQYLEPISQAALGNGIHGLIATQSGCRAFVDDAAGHAGDPPPCRQFNRNTLDFVLTQAEPSIVVLGSNWGSAAEISAIADKLLAASKTVVVIMPLLNIGFDLPQRWIENQIRAGKAIDEWKVEAGPGLTMRAFQDEIARVLGRHGDNPHLVVVDPQSVVCDQGHCYLVRNGQANFRDTAHISNVNASQYRGLFDVAFRAALRAGTEVEAKKD
;
A
#
# COMPACT_ATOMS: atom_id res chain seq x y z
N MET A 1 21.01 5.31 -2.85
CA MET A 1 20.59 6.71 -3.11
C MET A 1 19.08 6.70 -3.34
N THR A 2 18.35 7.57 -2.70
CA THR A 2 16.91 7.71 -2.89
C THR A 2 16.61 8.89 -3.81
N LEU A 3 15.65 8.75 -4.69
CA LEU A 3 15.17 9.84 -5.53
C LEU A 3 14.56 10.97 -4.69
N PRO A 4 14.51 12.21 -5.17
CA PRO A 4 13.96 13.35 -4.43
C PRO A 4 12.54 13.12 -3.89
N GLY A 5 11.64 12.58 -4.69
CA GLY A 5 10.27 12.26 -4.26
C GLY A 5 10.20 11.17 -3.20
N GLU A 6 11.01 10.11 -3.32
CA GLU A 6 11.12 9.08 -2.29
C GLU A 6 11.72 9.62 -1.00
N TYR A 7 12.72 10.49 -1.12
CA TYR A 7 13.33 11.15 0.02
C TYR A 7 12.33 11.98 0.81
N LEU A 8 11.47 12.75 0.14
CA LEU A 8 10.38 13.49 0.79
C LEU A 8 9.39 12.55 1.49
N LYS A 9 9.03 11.41 0.86
CA LYS A 9 8.19 10.40 1.51
C LYS A 9 8.84 9.84 2.78
N HIS A 10 10.14 9.52 2.73
CA HIS A 10 10.87 9.03 3.92
C HIS A 10 10.94 10.09 5.03
N LEU A 11 11.08 11.37 4.69
CA LEU A 11 11.05 12.46 5.67
C LEU A 11 9.68 12.61 6.33
N LEU A 12 8.59 12.48 5.56
CA LEU A 12 7.23 12.45 6.12
C LEU A 12 7.01 11.24 7.04
N GLN A 13 7.50 10.06 6.63
CA GLN A 13 7.47 8.87 7.48
C GLN A 13 8.25 9.10 8.79
N ALA A 14 9.44 9.74 8.72
CA ALA A 14 10.22 10.07 9.90
C ALA A 14 9.52 11.10 10.81
N LEU A 15 8.92 12.14 10.23
CA LEU A 15 8.13 13.13 10.98
C LEU A 15 6.93 12.46 11.66
N SER A 16 6.23 11.60 10.96
CA SER A 16 5.08 10.87 11.51
C SER A 16 5.48 9.88 12.61
N ALA A 17 6.67 9.26 12.49
CA ALA A 17 7.21 8.39 13.54
C ALA A 17 7.56 9.18 14.80
N LEU A 18 8.18 10.35 14.67
CA LEU A 18 8.48 11.24 15.78
C LEU A 18 7.20 11.79 16.46
N ALA A 19 6.13 11.98 15.70
CA ALA A 19 4.83 12.39 16.21
C ALA A 19 3.95 11.23 16.70
N PHE A 20 4.42 9.98 16.65
CA PHE A 20 3.67 8.75 17.00
C PHE A 20 2.35 8.57 16.24
N VAL A 21 2.35 8.97 14.97
CA VAL A 21 1.20 8.82 14.04
C VAL A 21 1.56 8.09 12.75
N SER A 22 2.71 7.41 12.71
CA SER A 22 3.20 6.72 11.52
C SER A 22 2.28 5.59 11.05
N ASN A 23 1.50 4.98 11.95
CA ASN A 23 0.49 4.00 11.59
C ASN A 23 -0.56 4.56 10.62
N PHE A 24 -0.98 5.82 10.75
CA PHE A 24 -1.91 6.46 9.82
C PHE A 24 -1.26 6.71 8.46
N VAL A 25 0.00 7.17 8.45
CA VAL A 25 0.76 7.42 7.22
C VAL A 25 1.00 6.12 6.46
N PHE A 26 1.43 5.05 7.15
CA PHE A 26 1.61 3.75 6.49
C PHE A 26 0.30 3.11 6.06
N ASN A 27 -0.79 3.36 6.77
CA ASN A 27 -2.11 2.91 6.37
C ASN A 27 -2.60 3.60 5.09
N SER A 28 -2.38 4.91 4.96
CA SER A 28 -2.73 5.65 3.73
C SER A 28 -1.85 5.29 2.53
N ASP A 29 -0.64 4.80 2.79
CA ASP A 29 0.31 4.31 1.77
C ASP A 29 0.14 2.79 1.50
N ASN A 30 -0.96 2.20 1.96
CA ASN A 30 -1.40 0.85 1.61
C ASN A 30 -2.35 0.93 0.42
N GLY A 31 -1.99 0.27 -0.67
CA GLY A 31 -2.80 0.23 -1.87
C GLY A 31 -2.02 -0.40 -3.02
N TYR A 32 -2.66 -0.52 -4.15
CA TYR A 32 -2.08 -1.11 -5.36
C TYR A 32 -0.77 -0.43 -5.79
N PHE A 33 -0.61 0.89 -5.51
CA PHE A 33 0.59 1.67 -5.81
C PHE A 33 1.52 1.86 -4.60
N ALA A 34 1.27 1.15 -3.50
CA ALA A 34 2.12 1.27 -2.31
C ALA A 34 3.54 0.80 -2.62
N MET A 35 4.52 1.56 -2.13
CA MET A 35 5.90 1.11 -2.13
C MET A 35 6.00 -0.23 -1.39
N ALA A 36 6.78 -1.16 -1.92
CA ALA A 36 7.02 -2.43 -1.24
C ALA A 36 7.51 -2.19 0.20
N ALA A 37 7.03 -2.98 1.15
CA ALA A 37 7.40 -2.84 2.55
C ALA A 37 8.91 -2.77 2.77
N GLN A 38 9.67 -3.52 1.96
CA GLN A 38 11.15 -3.59 1.98
C GLN A 38 11.85 -2.28 1.56
N THR A 39 11.13 -1.30 1.02
CA THR A 39 11.68 0.00 0.64
C THR A 39 11.38 1.10 1.66
N LYS A 40 10.59 0.81 2.70
CA LYS A 40 10.17 1.76 3.73
C LYS A 40 11.04 1.62 4.99
N PRO A 41 12.11 2.42 5.17
CA PRO A 41 13.10 2.20 6.26
C PRO A 41 12.54 2.40 7.66
N LEU A 42 11.43 3.09 7.82
CA LEU A 42 10.78 3.35 9.10
C LEU A 42 9.43 2.63 9.27
N LEU A 43 9.12 1.64 8.39
CA LEU A 43 7.84 0.94 8.44
C LEU A 43 7.52 0.40 9.85
N HIS A 44 8.51 -0.24 10.51
CA HIS A 44 8.34 -0.85 11.83
C HIS A 44 7.82 0.12 12.91
N THR A 45 8.01 1.45 12.75
CA THR A 45 7.56 2.46 13.74
C THR A 45 6.05 2.57 13.87
N TRP A 46 5.27 1.93 12.96
CA TRP A 46 3.82 1.90 13.06
C TRP A 46 3.32 1.27 14.36
N SER A 47 3.95 0.18 14.80
CA SER A 47 3.55 -0.51 16.04
C SER A 47 3.89 0.32 17.27
N LEU A 48 5.02 1.04 17.25
CA LEU A 48 5.38 1.98 18.30
C LEU A 48 4.37 3.14 18.41
N SER A 49 3.86 3.61 17.26
CA SER A 49 2.79 4.63 17.25
C SER A 49 1.51 4.11 17.90
N LEU A 50 1.09 2.87 17.61
CA LEU A 50 -0.07 2.25 18.27
C LEU A 50 0.13 2.10 19.78
N GLU A 51 1.33 1.68 20.17
CA GLU A 51 1.70 1.49 21.56
C GLU A 51 1.63 2.81 22.35
N TRP A 52 2.18 3.91 21.79
CA TRP A 52 2.07 5.23 22.39
C TRP A 52 0.63 5.75 22.48
N GLN A 53 -0.16 5.56 21.43
CA GLN A 53 -1.59 5.88 21.45
C GLN A 53 -2.31 5.10 22.55
N PHE A 54 -2.01 3.81 22.70
CA PHE A 54 -2.55 2.99 23.77
C PHE A 54 -2.15 3.48 25.16
N TYR A 55 -0.88 3.83 25.39
CA TYR A 55 -0.36 4.34 26.65
C TYR A 55 -0.93 5.70 27.05
N ILE A 56 -1.35 6.50 26.09
CA ILE A 56 -2.03 7.77 26.37
C ILE A 56 -3.50 7.52 26.74
N TRP A 57 -4.23 6.77 25.93
CA TRP A 57 -5.67 6.62 26.08
C TRP A 57 -6.09 5.67 27.19
N MET A 58 -5.40 4.54 27.37
CA MET A 58 -5.82 3.54 28.35
C MET A 58 -5.73 3.99 29.80
N PRO A 59 -4.67 4.67 30.28
CA PRO A 59 -4.65 5.21 31.64
C PRO A 59 -5.74 6.25 31.87
N LEU A 60 -6.03 7.10 30.90
CA LEU A 60 -7.09 8.11 31.00
C LEU A 60 -8.48 7.47 31.12
N ILE A 61 -8.75 6.45 30.30
CA ILE A 61 -10.01 5.69 30.33
C ILE A 61 -10.10 4.93 31.67
N ALA A 62 -9.06 4.24 32.08
CA ALA A 62 -9.04 3.51 33.35
C ALA A 62 -9.26 4.45 34.55
N TRP A 63 -8.60 5.62 34.57
CA TRP A 63 -8.80 6.63 35.60
C TRP A 63 -10.22 7.16 35.63
N LEU A 64 -10.81 7.47 34.47
CA LEU A 64 -12.17 7.98 34.35
C LEU A 64 -13.18 6.91 34.85
N VAL A 65 -13.04 5.67 34.40
CA VAL A 65 -13.89 4.55 34.85
C VAL A 65 -13.78 4.36 36.36
N TRP A 66 -12.55 4.35 36.89
CA TRP A 66 -12.33 4.22 38.32
C TRP A 66 -13.00 5.36 39.10
N ARG A 67 -12.84 6.60 38.65
CA ARG A 67 -13.43 7.79 39.31
C ARG A 67 -14.96 7.77 39.28
N LEU A 68 -15.57 7.37 38.17
CA LEU A 68 -17.02 7.31 38.03
C LEU A 68 -17.64 6.15 38.85
N ALA A 69 -16.97 5.00 38.86
CA ALA A 69 -17.45 3.79 39.51
C ALA A 69 -17.13 3.71 41.00
N SER A 70 -16.16 4.48 41.52
CA SER A 70 -15.70 4.41 42.91
C SER A 70 -16.76 4.75 43.94
N ARG A 71 -17.87 5.36 43.52
CA ARG A 71 -19.00 5.68 44.40
C ARG A 71 -20.03 4.56 44.53
N ALA A 72 -20.08 3.62 43.56
CA ALA A 72 -21.10 2.57 43.48
C ALA A 72 -20.54 1.14 43.61
N THR A 73 -19.30 0.91 43.21
CA THR A 73 -18.61 -0.40 43.22
C THR A 73 -17.14 -0.23 43.58
N SER A 74 -16.41 -1.34 43.82
CA SER A 74 -14.96 -1.21 43.91
C SER A 74 -14.40 -0.76 42.57
N GLY A 75 -13.68 0.38 42.55
CA GLY A 75 -13.15 0.99 41.32
C GLY A 75 -12.31 0.02 40.49
N ILE A 76 -11.57 -0.90 41.14
CA ILE A 76 -10.76 -1.91 40.45
C ILE A 76 -11.61 -2.95 39.69
N ARG A 77 -12.78 -3.33 40.22
CA ARG A 77 -13.69 -4.24 39.51
C ARG A 77 -14.27 -3.55 38.26
N ALA A 78 -14.65 -2.29 38.39
CA ALA A 78 -15.18 -1.51 37.26
C ALA A 78 -14.12 -1.36 36.15
N VAL A 79 -12.87 -1.05 36.50
CA VAL A 79 -11.75 -0.98 35.53
C VAL A 79 -11.51 -2.35 34.87
N THR A 80 -11.51 -3.45 35.64
CA THR A 80 -11.34 -4.80 35.07
C THR A 80 -12.43 -5.13 34.07
N ILE A 81 -13.69 -4.85 34.40
CA ILE A 81 -14.83 -5.07 33.48
C ILE A 81 -14.69 -4.20 32.22
N ALA A 82 -14.30 -2.94 32.37
CA ALA A 82 -14.07 -2.06 31.24
C ALA A 82 -12.95 -2.60 30.31
N LEU A 83 -11.82 -3.04 30.87
CA LEU A 83 -10.73 -3.65 30.08
C LEU A 83 -11.21 -4.91 29.33
N GLN A 84 -12.04 -5.76 29.98
CA GLN A 84 -12.63 -6.94 29.34
C GLN A 84 -13.53 -6.56 28.16
N ILE A 85 -14.42 -5.57 28.35
CA ILE A 85 -15.32 -5.09 27.30
C ILE A 85 -14.50 -4.52 26.14
N PHE A 86 -13.52 -3.64 26.40
CA PHE A 86 -12.69 -3.08 25.35
C PHE A 86 -11.87 -4.13 24.60
N ALA A 87 -11.32 -5.12 25.32
CA ALA A 87 -10.60 -6.24 24.70
C ALA A 87 -11.52 -7.07 23.79
N ALA A 88 -12.72 -7.40 24.27
CA ALA A 88 -13.70 -8.14 23.49
C ALA A 88 -14.18 -7.38 22.25
N LEU A 89 -14.47 -6.08 22.36
CA LEU A 89 -14.87 -5.24 21.23
C LEU A 89 -13.73 -5.09 20.21
N SER A 90 -12.50 -4.88 20.67
CA SER A 90 -11.33 -4.79 19.79
C SER A 90 -11.05 -6.12 19.06
N LEU A 91 -11.15 -7.25 19.76
CA LEU A 91 -11.00 -8.58 19.15
C LEU A 91 -12.13 -8.87 18.14
N ALA A 92 -13.38 -8.57 18.51
CA ALA A 92 -14.51 -8.73 17.59
C ALA A 92 -14.33 -7.89 16.32
N TRP A 93 -13.87 -6.64 16.47
CA TRP A 93 -13.54 -5.78 15.33
C TRP A 93 -12.38 -6.35 14.50
N CYS A 94 -11.32 -6.86 15.13
CA CYS A 94 -10.20 -7.52 14.45
C CYS A 94 -10.68 -8.70 13.58
N LEU A 95 -11.48 -9.59 14.15
CA LEU A 95 -12.03 -10.76 13.46
C LEU A 95 -12.98 -10.40 12.31
N TRP A 96 -13.81 -9.39 12.52
CA TRP A 96 -14.70 -8.89 11.47
C TRP A 96 -13.91 -8.23 10.34
N ALA A 97 -12.98 -7.33 10.68
CA ALA A 97 -12.18 -6.59 9.70
C ALA A 97 -11.26 -7.52 8.88
N SER A 98 -10.70 -8.58 9.48
CA SER A 98 -9.86 -9.54 8.75
C SER A 98 -10.59 -10.25 7.60
N GLN A 99 -11.92 -10.31 7.64
CA GLN A 99 -12.75 -10.92 6.61
C GLN A 99 -13.28 -9.91 5.59
N HIS A 100 -13.36 -8.62 5.95
CA HIS A 100 -14.04 -7.60 5.14
C HIS A 100 -13.07 -6.49 4.64
N ASP A 101 -11.85 -6.42 5.17
CA ASP A 101 -10.87 -5.38 4.82
C ASP A 101 -9.89 -5.89 3.75
N ALA A 102 -10.30 -5.79 2.49
CA ALA A 102 -9.50 -6.22 1.36
C ALA A 102 -8.16 -5.46 1.19
N MET A 103 -7.99 -4.31 1.86
CA MET A 103 -6.79 -3.47 1.75
C MET A 103 -5.83 -3.60 2.95
N GLY A 104 -6.17 -4.42 3.96
CA GLY A 104 -5.32 -4.62 5.14
C GLY A 104 -5.17 -3.39 6.04
N SER A 105 -6.10 -2.43 5.96
CA SER A 105 -6.08 -1.20 6.77
C SER A 105 -6.23 -1.50 8.27
N SER A 106 -6.86 -2.61 8.61
CA SER A 106 -6.98 -3.13 9.97
C SER A 106 -5.63 -3.42 10.62
N PHE A 107 -4.61 -3.77 9.82
CA PHE A 107 -3.26 -4.07 10.30
C PHE A 107 -2.62 -2.89 11.06
N PHE A 108 -2.83 -1.65 10.59
CA PHE A 108 -2.29 -0.43 11.18
C PHE A 108 -3.26 0.25 12.16
N SER A 109 -4.39 -0.38 12.47
CA SER A 109 -5.46 0.23 13.27
C SER A 109 -5.39 -0.16 14.75
N LEU A 110 -5.35 0.83 15.64
CA LEU A 110 -5.46 0.59 17.08
C LEU A 110 -6.77 -0.16 17.43
N ARG A 111 -7.86 0.09 16.71
CA ARG A 111 -9.15 -0.59 16.97
C ARG A 111 -9.06 -2.10 16.81
N ALA A 112 -8.29 -2.57 15.82
CA ALA A 112 -8.14 -3.99 15.55
C ALA A 112 -7.05 -4.65 16.43
N ARG A 113 -6.18 -3.87 17.07
CA ARG A 113 -5.01 -4.40 17.77
C ARG A 113 -4.97 -4.09 19.27
N ALA A 114 -5.86 -3.21 19.79
CA ALA A 114 -5.86 -2.84 21.20
C ALA A 114 -6.09 -4.02 22.16
N TRP A 115 -6.77 -5.09 21.72
CA TRP A 115 -6.97 -6.31 22.52
C TRP A 115 -5.65 -6.99 22.88
N GLU A 116 -4.59 -6.85 22.07
CA GLU A 116 -3.27 -7.45 22.29
C GLU A 116 -2.61 -6.91 23.57
N PRO A 117 -2.35 -5.61 23.74
CA PRO A 117 -1.84 -5.06 25.00
C PRO A 117 -2.89 -5.10 26.13
N LEU A 118 -4.19 -5.10 25.83
CA LEU A 118 -5.23 -5.28 26.85
C LEU A 118 -5.19 -6.66 27.50
N ALA A 119 -4.76 -7.72 26.79
CA ALA A 119 -4.54 -9.03 27.38
C ALA A 119 -3.51 -8.95 28.53
N GLY A 120 -2.41 -8.22 28.33
CA GLY A 120 -1.44 -7.94 29.41
C GLY A 120 -2.04 -7.12 30.55
N GLY A 121 -2.85 -6.10 30.23
CA GLY A 121 -3.57 -5.30 31.22
C GLY A 121 -4.54 -6.12 32.09
N LEU A 122 -5.21 -7.10 31.50
CA LEU A 122 -6.11 -8.02 32.22
C LEU A 122 -5.34 -8.94 33.18
N ILE A 123 -4.16 -9.43 32.78
CA ILE A 123 -3.28 -10.21 33.65
C ILE A 123 -2.84 -9.36 34.84
N ALA A 124 -2.42 -8.10 34.60
CA ALA A 124 -2.04 -7.18 35.66
C ALA A 124 -3.20 -6.88 36.62
N ALA A 125 -4.42 -6.63 36.09
CA ALA A 125 -5.60 -6.40 36.91
C ALA A 125 -5.96 -7.63 37.77
N ALA A 126 -5.88 -8.83 37.20
CA ALA A 126 -6.09 -10.07 37.93
C ALA A 126 -5.07 -10.26 39.08
N GLU A 127 -3.82 -9.93 38.82
CA GLU A 127 -2.77 -10.01 39.82
C GLU A 127 -2.94 -8.98 40.94
N ILE A 128 -3.27 -7.74 40.63
CA ILE A 128 -3.55 -6.71 41.65
C ILE A 128 -4.71 -7.16 42.54
N ARG A 129 -5.79 -7.65 41.93
CA ARG A 129 -6.95 -8.17 42.66
C ARG A 129 -6.57 -9.33 43.56
N ARG A 130 -5.81 -10.29 43.06
CA ARG A 130 -5.32 -11.44 43.84
C ARG A 130 -4.53 -11.01 45.06
N ARG A 131 -3.61 -10.06 44.92
CA ARG A 131 -2.81 -9.53 46.04
C ARG A 131 -3.66 -8.80 47.07
N THR A 132 -4.68 -8.05 46.61
CA THR A 132 -5.58 -7.33 47.54
C THR A 132 -6.55 -8.25 48.27
N GLU A 133 -6.96 -9.35 47.68
CA GLU A 133 -7.85 -10.37 48.28
C GLU A 133 -7.09 -11.44 49.08
N GLY A 134 -5.73 -11.40 49.13
CA GLY A 134 -4.92 -12.35 49.86
C GLY A 134 -4.99 -13.80 49.32
N ALA A 135 -5.34 -13.95 48.02
CA ALA A 135 -5.51 -15.25 47.40
C ALA A 135 -4.17 -15.99 47.22
N LYS A 136 -4.20 -17.33 47.36
CA LYS A 136 -3.03 -18.20 47.13
C LYS A 136 -2.55 -18.13 45.68
N ALA A 137 -1.34 -18.64 45.41
CA ALA A 137 -0.75 -18.74 44.08
C ALA A 137 -1.72 -19.37 43.06
N SER A 138 -1.78 -18.79 41.86
CA SER A 138 -2.64 -19.28 40.79
C SER A 138 -2.01 -20.52 40.14
N TRP A 139 -2.83 -21.44 39.65
CA TRP A 139 -2.38 -22.55 38.79
C TRP A 139 -1.69 -22.03 37.51
N LEU A 140 -2.00 -20.78 37.08
CA LEU A 140 -1.32 -20.12 35.97
C LEU A 140 0.17 -19.86 36.20
N GLU A 141 0.64 -19.86 37.48
CA GLU A 141 2.05 -19.65 37.82
C GLU A 141 2.88 -20.95 37.68
N SER A 142 2.28 -22.03 37.19
CA SER A 142 2.96 -23.32 36.96
C SER A 142 4.02 -23.19 35.84
N PRO A 143 5.22 -23.81 36.06
CA PRO A 143 6.25 -23.92 35.01
C PRO A 143 5.76 -24.56 33.72
N LEU A 144 4.77 -25.46 33.80
CA LEU A 144 4.16 -26.08 32.61
C LEU A 144 3.38 -25.09 31.79
N ILE A 145 2.72 -24.12 32.41
CA ILE A 145 2.02 -23.01 31.69
C ILE A 145 3.03 -22.10 31.00
N ALA A 146 4.17 -21.79 31.67
CA ALA A 146 5.25 -21.05 31.04
C ALA A 146 5.82 -21.79 29.82
N LEU A 147 6.05 -23.11 29.96
CA LEU A 147 6.52 -23.93 28.83
C LEU A 147 5.52 -23.95 27.66
N ALA A 148 4.24 -24.14 27.95
CA ALA A 148 3.20 -24.09 26.92
C ALA A 148 3.18 -22.74 26.20
N GLY A 149 3.30 -21.63 26.95
CA GLY A 149 3.43 -20.29 26.37
C GLY A 149 4.66 -20.16 25.45
N TRP A 150 5.83 -20.64 25.89
CA TRP A 150 7.05 -20.63 25.07
C TRP A 150 6.94 -21.51 23.82
N VAL A 151 6.31 -22.68 23.92
CA VAL A 151 6.08 -23.56 22.76
C VAL A 151 5.18 -22.88 21.73
N LEU A 152 4.13 -22.17 22.17
CA LEU A 152 3.27 -21.40 21.26
C LEU A 152 4.04 -20.27 20.55
N VAL A 153 4.80 -19.47 21.31
CA VAL A 153 5.58 -18.36 20.74
C VAL A 153 6.64 -18.89 19.75
N ALA A 154 7.42 -19.90 20.18
CA ALA A 154 8.43 -20.51 19.33
C ALA A 154 7.82 -21.18 18.09
N GLY A 155 6.70 -21.89 18.26
CA GLY A 155 5.96 -22.50 17.15
C GLY A 155 5.53 -21.49 16.10
N CYS A 156 4.94 -20.37 16.50
CA CYS A 156 4.56 -19.30 15.59
C CYS A 156 5.76 -18.58 14.91
N THR A 157 6.94 -18.65 15.52
CA THR A 157 8.17 -18.06 14.95
C THR A 157 8.82 -19.00 13.94
N VAL A 158 8.86 -20.30 14.21
CA VAL A 158 9.48 -21.32 13.34
C VAL A 158 8.57 -21.66 12.15
N TYR A 159 7.26 -21.71 12.38
CA TYR A 159 6.25 -21.95 11.34
C TYR A 159 5.44 -20.67 11.14
N PRO A 160 5.90 -19.77 10.25
CA PRO A 160 5.24 -18.51 10.02
C PRO A 160 3.79 -18.72 9.59
N LEU A 161 2.90 -18.03 10.27
CA LEU A 161 1.47 -18.09 9.99
C LEU A 161 1.16 -17.43 8.63
N PRO A 162 0.11 -17.89 7.90
CA PRO A 162 -0.30 -17.28 6.64
C PRO A 162 -0.57 -15.78 6.79
N GLU A 163 -0.07 -14.98 5.85
CA GLU A 163 -0.28 -13.52 5.84
C GLU A 163 -1.74 -13.15 5.51
N ALA A 164 -2.42 -14.01 4.75
CA ALA A 164 -3.81 -13.81 4.38
C ALA A 164 -4.73 -13.77 5.60
N GLY A 165 -5.48 -12.68 5.75
CA GLY A 165 -6.37 -12.46 6.91
C GLY A 165 -5.64 -12.05 8.20
N TRP A 166 -4.42 -11.55 8.11
CA TRP A 166 -3.69 -10.98 9.24
C TRP A 166 -3.92 -9.45 9.36
N PRO A 167 -4.20 -8.88 10.59
CA PRO A 167 -4.49 -9.56 11.85
C PRO A 167 -5.86 -10.22 11.83
N GLY A 168 -5.97 -11.40 12.48
CA GLY A 168 -7.20 -12.17 12.50
C GLY A 168 -7.16 -13.29 13.55
N MET A 169 -7.87 -14.38 13.30
CA MET A 169 -7.99 -15.46 14.27
C MET A 169 -6.64 -16.08 14.65
N LEU A 170 -5.70 -16.19 13.71
CA LEU A 170 -4.38 -16.74 13.97
C LEU A 170 -3.50 -15.87 14.87
N THR A 171 -3.79 -14.55 14.96
CA THR A 171 -3.08 -13.63 15.86
C THR A 171 -3.29 -14.00 17.33
N ILE A 172 -4.37 -14.71 17.66
CA ILE A 172 -4.65 -15.15 19.03
C ILE A 172 -3.56 -16.08 19.55
N LEU A 173 -2.96 -16.92 18.71
CA LEU A 173 -1.96 -17.91 19.12
C LEU A 173 -0.70 -17.28 19.74
N PRO A 174 0.03 -16.37 19.06
CA PRO A 174 1.21 -15.73 19.64
C PRO A 174 0.86 -14.85 20.85
N ILE A 175 -0.29 -14.17 20.84
CA ILE A 175 -0.72 -13.34 21.98
C ILE A 175 -1.06 -14.20 23.19
N LEU A 176 -1.77 -15.32 23.00
CA LEU A 176 -2.02 -16.29 24.07
C LEU A 176 -0.70 -16.84 24.63
N GLY A 177 0.23 -17.21 23.75
CA GLY A 177 1.55 -17.69 24.17
C GLY A 177 2.29 -16.66 25.05
N ALA A 178 2.35 -15.40 24.60
CA ALA A 178 2.94 -14.31 25.36
C ALA A 178 2.21 -14.07 26.70
N ALA A 179 0.88 -14.09 26.70
CA ALA A 179 0.05 -13.93 27.89
C ALA A 179 0.31 -15.04 28.93
N LEU A 180 0.43 -16.30 28.49
CA LEU A 180 0.77 -17.43 29.37
C LEU A 180 2.17 -17.28 29.99
N VAL A 181 3.18 -16.88 29.21
CA VAL A 181 4.54 -16.62 29.70
C VAL A 181 4.53 -15.51 30.76
N VAL A 182 3.83 -14.41 30.49
CA VAL A 182 3.74 -13.28 31.43
C VAL A 182 2.99 -13.67 32.71
N ALA A 183 1.89 -14.42 32.62
CA ALA A 183 1.10 -14.87 33.75
C ALA A 183 1.90 -15.86 34.62
N ALA A 184 2.63 -16.78 34.00
CA ALA A 184 3.41 -17.80 34.70
C ALA A 184 4.69 -17.29 35.38
N ARG A 185 5.22 -16.14 34.97
CA ARG A 185 6.48 -15.56 35.47
C ARG A 185 6.50 -15.32 36.98
N GLN A 186 5.36 -15.15 37.59
CA GLN A 186 5.27 -14.82 39.02
C GLN A 186 5.56 -16.00 39.94
N GLY A 187 5.53 -17.24 39.41
CA GLY A 187 5.87 -18.47 40.17
C GLY A 187 7.24 -19.08 39.79
N ALA A 188 7.85 -18.66 38.72
CA ALA A 188 9.15 -19.18 38.28
C ALA A 188 10.27 -18.43 39.00
N GLY A 189 10.89 -19.07 39.98
CA GLY A 189 12.08 -18.55 40.68
C GLY A 189 13.23 -18.20 39.72
N GLU A 190 14.29 -17.56 40.24
CA GLU A 190 15.45 -17.01 39.49
C GLU A 190 16.23 -18.00 38.60
N SER A 191 15.86 -19.28 38.59
CA SER A 191 16.50 -20.37 37.83
C SER A 191 15.99 -20.56 36.40
N SER A 192 15.14 -19.69 35.89
CA SER A 192 14.62 -19.78 34.50
C SER A 192 15.66 -19.32 33.46
N LEU A 193 15.59 -19.84 32.22
CA LEU A 193 16.39 -19.39 31.08
C LEU A 193 16.37 -17.85 30.91
N LEU A 194 15.29 -17.20 31.34
CA LEU A 194 15.14 -15.74 31.34
C LEU A 194 16.04 -15.04 32.37
N GLY A 195 16.50 -15.75 33.42
CA GLY A 195 17.45 -15.24 34.41
C GLY A 195 18.90 -15.20 33.91
N LEU A 196 19.20 -15.79 32.75
CA LEU A 196 20.55 -15.77 32.20
C LEU A 196 20.96 -14.34 31.82
N SER A 197 22.12 -13.90 32.27
CA SER A 197 22.65 -12.55 32.05
C SER A 197 22.66 -12.12 30.58
N PRO A 198 23.02 -12.96 29.58
CA PRO A 198 22.93 -12.55 28.16
C PRO A 198 21.51 -12.30 27.73
N VAL A 199 20.53 -13.11 28.14
CA VAL A 199 19.12 -12.96 27.79
C VAL A 199 18.55 -11.66 28.38
N GLN A 200 18.87 -11.37 29.64
CA GLN A 200 18.45 -10.11 30.26
C GLN A 200 19.06 -8.89 29.57
N ARG A 201 20.35 -8.94 29.20
CA ARG A 201 20.98 -7.84 28.45
C ARG A 201 20.30 -7.60 27.09
N ILE A 202 19.98 -8.66 26.35
CA ILE A 202 19.23 -8.52 25.09
C ILE A 202 17.85 -7.92 25.36
N GLY A 203 17.18 -8.33 26.44
CA GLY A 203 15.93 -7.76 26.90
C GLY A 203 16.05 -6.26 27.21
N ASP A 204 17.09 -5.85 27.94
CA ASP A 204 17.35 -4.45 28.26
C ASP A 204 17.57 -3.60 26.98
N TRP A 205 18.23 -4.17 25.97
CA TRP A 205 18.52 -3.49 24.69
C TRP A 205 17.39 -3.61 23.68
N SER A 206 16.34 -4.38 23.95
CA SER A 206 15.31 -4.77 22.99
C SER A 206 14.66 -3.58 22.28
N TYR A 207 14.34 -2.51 23.00
CA TYR A 207 13.78 -1.29 22.42
C TYR A 207 14.76 -0.59 21.46
N SER A 208 16.01 -0.43 21.87
CA SER A 208 17.05 0.15 21.02
C SER A 208 17.36 -0.72 19.80
N ILE A 209 17.38 -2.07 19.96
CA ILE A 209 17.53 -3.03 18.85
C ILE A 209 16.36 -2.90 17.89
N TYR A 210 15.13 -2.79 18.40
CA TYR A 210 13.92 -2.61 17.61
C TYR A 210 13.98 -1.35 16.74
N LEU A 211 14.51 -0.24 17.25
CA LEU A 211 14.64 1.00 16.45
C LEU A 211 15.62 0.86 15.29
N TRP A 212 16.64 0.02 15.40
CA TRP A 212 17.69 -0.11 14.39
C TRP A 212 17.47 -1.24 13.37
N HIS A 213 16.92 -2.38 13.79
CA HIS A 213 16.94 -3.62 13.00
C HIS A 213 16.33 -3.49 11.60
N TRP A 214 15.17 -2.85 11.50
CA TRP A 214 14.46 -2.71 10.22
C TRP A 214 15.15 -1.72 9.28
N SER A 215 15.57 -0.58 9.80
CA SER A 215 16.30 0.42 9.03
C SER A 215 17.61 -0.15 8.48
N ILE A 216 18.36 -0.92 9.30
CA ILE A 216 19.57 -1.61 8.85
C ILE A 216 19.25 -2.58 7.71
N TRP A 217 18.19 -3.38 7.88
CA TRP A 217 17.72 -4.32 6.87
C TRP A 217 17.43 -3.61 5.54
N VAL A 218 16.60 -2.59 5.54
CA VAL A 218 16.20 -1.85 4.34
C VAL A 218 17.40 -1.20 3.65
N PHE A 219 18.26 -0.51 4.39
CA PHE A 219 19.43 0.14 3.81
C PHE A 219 20.47 -0.86 3.30
N ALA A 220 20.68 -1.97 4.00
CA ALA A 220 21.60 -3.01 3.55
C ALA A 220 21.09 -3.69 2.27
N LEU A 221 19.80 -4.01 2.19
CA LEU A 221 19.20 -4.56 0.97
C LEU A 221 19.38 -3.62 -0.22
N SER A 222 19.06 -2.33 -0.03
CA SER A 222 19.23 -1.32 -1.08
C SER A 222 20.68 -1.18 -1.52
N TRP A 223 21.62 -1.21 -0.56
CA TRP A 223 23.04 -1.11 -0.83
C TRP A 223 23.60 -2.33 -1.60
N LEU A 224 23.17 -3.54 -1.22
CA LEU A 224 23.54 -4.79 -1.90
C LEU A 224 22.95 -4.84 -3.31
N ALA A 225 21.69 -4.48 -3.47
CA ALA A 225 21.00 -4.46 -4.76
C ALA A 225 21.69 -3.54 -5.76
N VAL A 226 22.04 -2.30 -5.35
CA VAL A 226 22.79 -1.35 -6.19
C VAL A 226 24.12 -1.93 -6.67
N ARG A 227 24.78 -2.78 -5.86
CA ARG A 227 26.06 -3.41 -6.21
C ARG A 227 25.92 -4.75 -6.93
N GLY A 228 24.70 -5.25 -7.10
CA GLY A 228 24.44 -6.54 -7.74
C GLY A 228 24.78 -7.77 -6.89
N TYR A 229 24.88 -7.59 -5.57
CA TYR A 229 25.08 -8.69 -4.66
C TYR A 229 23.75 -9.34 -4.25
N GLU A 230 23.71 -10.65 -4.25
CA GLU A 230 22.60 -11.41 -3.67
C GLU A 230 22.72 -11.47 -2.14
N VAL A 231 21.55 -11.54 -1.48
CA VAL A 231 21.48 -11.60 -0.02
C VAL A 231 21.62 -13.04 0.45
N GLY A 232 22.84 -13.46 0.75
CA GLY A 232 23.14 -14.76 1.34
C GLY A 232 23.05 -14.77 2.87
N SER A 233 23.33 -15.94 3.46
CA SER A 233 23.31 -16.12 4.92
C SER A 233 24.31 -15.24 5.66
N ALA A 234 25.49 -15.00 5.09
CA ALA A 234 26.51 -14.15 5.71
C ALA A 234 26.05 -12.70 5.86
N GLN A 235 25.39 -12.13 4.83
CA GLN A 235 24.83 -10.79 4.86
C GLN A 235 23.70 -10.68 5.90
N LYS A 236 22.82 -11.68 5.99
CA LYS A 236 21.75 -11.73 7.01
C LYS A 236 22.35 -11.74 8.42
N ILE A 237 23.36 -12.56 8.68
CA ILE A 237 24.04 -12.60 9.98
C ILE A 237 24.71 -11.25 10.27
N ALA A 238 25.39 -10.63 9.31
CA ALA A 238 26.00 -9.30 9.48
C ALA A 238 24.97 -8.23 9.85
N MET A 239 23.78 -8.23 9.24
CA MET A 239 22.68 -7.31 9.56
C MET A 239 22.17 -7.53 11.00
N VAL A 240 22.03 -8.79 11.45
CA VAL A 240 21.64 -9.10 12.82
C VAL A 240 22.70 -8.60 13.81
N LEU A 241 23.97 -8.89 13.56
CA LEU A 241 25.06 -8.43 14.41
C LEU A 241 25.16 -6.90 14.47
N ALA A 242 24.98 -6.22 13.32
CA ALA A 242 24.92 -4.75 13.26
C ALA A 242 23.76 -4.20 14.10
N SER A 243 22.58 -4.84 14.01
CA SER A 243 21.40 -4.45 14.80
C SER A 243 21.63 -4.60 16.31
N LEU A 244 22.25 -5.70 16.72
CA LEU A 244 22.62 -5.92 18.13
C LEU A 244 23.67 -4.90 18.61
N ALA A 245 24.69 -4.64 17.80
CA ALA A 245 25.77 -3.70 18.15
C ALA A 245 25.25 -2.26 18.26
N LEU A 246 24.51 -1.78 17.25
CA LEU A 246 23.93 -0.43 17.28
C LEU A 246 22.86 -0.29 18.35
N GLY A 247 22.05 -1.33 18.59
CA GLY A 247 21.11 -1.38 19.71
C GLY A 247 21.80 -1.26 21.06
N ALA A 248 22.85 -2.03 21.32
CA ALA A 248 23.64 -1.95 22.54
C ALA A 248 24.30 -0.58 22.74
N LEU A 249 24.87 0.00 21.67
CA LEU A 249 25.46 1.34 21.70
C LEU A 249 24.40 2.42 21.99
N SER A 250 23.28 2.36 21.29
CA SER A 250 22.16 3.28 21.49
C SER A 250 21.61 3.18 22.93
N TYR A 251 21.43 1.97 23.44
CA TYR A 251 21.04 1.76 24.85
C TYR A 251 22.06 2.38 25.81
N ARG A 252 23.34 2.08 25.64
CA ARG A 252 24.42 2.52 26.56
C ARG A 252 24.60 4.02 26.57
N PHE A 253 24.56 4.68 25.42
CA PHE A 253 24.94 6.09 25.29
C PHE A 253 23.74 7.05 25.22
N VAL A 254 22.55 6.57 24.87
CA VAL A 254 21.36 7.41 24.74
C VAL A 254 20.29 7.02 25.76
N GLU A 255 19.81 5.78 25.73
CA GLU A 255 18.66 5.37 26.53
C GLU A 255 18.99 5.32 28.02
N GLN A 256 20.03 4.59 28.40
CA GLN A 256 20.42 4.42 29.79
C GLN A 256 20.73 5.74 30.52
N PRO A 257 21.49 6.71 29.95
CA PRO A 257 21.71 7.99 30.59
C PRO A 257 20.43 8.78 30.84
N VAL A 258 19.51 8.78 29.88
CA VAL A 258 18.21 9.47 30.04
C VAL A 258 17.37 8.83 31.15
N ARG A 259 17.40 7.48 31.27
CA ARG A 259 16.62 6.74 32.30
C ARG A 259 17.20 6.84 33.71
N THR A 260 18.53 6.92 33.83
CA THR A 260 19.21 6.84 35.13
C THR A 260 19.62 8.17 35.72
N GLN A 261 20.00 9.14 34.90
CA GLN A 261 20.45 10.48 35.34
C GLN A 261 19.27 11.45 35.51
N ARG A 262 18.35 11.14 36.42
CA ARG A 262 17.10 11.92 36.64
C ARG A 262 17.34 13.36 37.06
N ASP A 263 18.42 13.65 37.80
CA ASP A 263 18.77 14.99 38.23
C ASP A 263 19.21 15.88 37.06
N PHE A 264 19.89 15.28 36.07
CA PHE A 264 20.27 15.97 34.84
C PHE A 264 19.09 16.04 33.84
N TRP A 265 18.37 14.95 33.64
CA TRP A 265 17.25 14.83 32.70
C TRP A 265 15.91 15.07 33.39
N THR A 266 15.74 16.33 33.91
CA THR A 266 14.45 16.74 34.45
C THR A 266 13.36 16.77 33.38
N ALA A 267 12.09 16.60 33.76
CA ALA A 267 10.96 16.66 32.83
C ALA A 267 10.95 17.93 31.95
N ARG A 268 11.29 19.09 32.57
CA ARG A 268 11.39 20.37 31.82
C ARG A 268 12.51 20.32 30.78
N ARG A 269 13.69 19.81 31.13
CA ARG A 269 14.83 19.72 30.21
C ARG A 269 14.53 18.72 29.06
N LEU A 270 13.96 17.58 29.39
CA LEU A 270 13.52 16.60 28.37
C LEU A 270 12.52 17.25 27.41
N LEU A 271 11.49 17.90 27.93
CA LEU A 271 10.49 18.57 27.09
C LEU A 271 11.14 19.64 26.20
N THR A 272 12.01 20.49 26.77
CA THR A 272 12.70 21.56 26.01
C THR A 272 13.57 20.97 24.89
N VAL A 273 14.42 19.97 25.20
CA VAL A 273 15.31 19.34 24.21
C VAL A 273 14.51 18.62 23.14
N SER A 274 13.49 17.83 23.52
CA SER A 274 12.65 17.11 22.57
C SER A 274 11.88 18.07 21.66
N SER A 275 11.29 19.14 22.22
CA SER A 275 10.55 20.14 21.42
C SER A 275 11.47 20.92 20.49
N ALA A 276 12.67 21.30 20.95
CA ALA A 276 13.65 21.97 20.10
C ALA A 276 14.14 21.07 18.98
N SER A 277 14.47 19.79 19.27
CA SER A 277 14.89 18.82 18.26
C SER A 277 13.78 18.55 17.24
N PHE A 278 12.54 18.43 17.70
CA PHE A 278 11.37 18.28 16.82
C PHE A 278 11.19 19.50 15.92
N GLY A 279 11.29 20.72 16.47
CA GLY A 279 11.20 21.97 15.71
C GLY A 279 12.29 22.09 14.64
N VAL A 280 13.55 21.75 14.97
CA VAL A 280 14.65 21.70 14.00
C VAL A 280 14.37 20.70 12.89
N PHE A 281 13.87 19.51 13.25
CA PHE A 281 13.54 18.50 12.26
C PHE A 281 12.38 18.91 11.34
N VAL A 282 11.32 19.53 11.89
CA VAL A 282 10.22 20.12 11.11
C VAL A 282 10.74 21.18 10.14
N GLY A 283 11.63 22.08 10.61
CA GLY A 283 12.27 23.07 9.75
C GLY A 283 13.07 22.45 8.61
N PHE A 284 13.82 21.39 8.89
CA PHE A 284 14.55 20.64 7.88
C PHE A 284 13.63 19.96 6.85
N VAL A 285 12.56 19.31 7.32
CA VAL A 285 11.54 18.71 6.45
C VAL A 285 10.88 19.77 5.56
N SER A 286 10.50 20.91 6.15
CA SER A 286 9.93 22.03 5.40
C SER A 286 10.88 22.55 4.31
N LEU A 287 12.16 22.70 4.65
CA LEU A 287 13.19 23.09 3.67
C LEU A 287 13.33 22.05 2.55
N ALA A 288 13.30 20.77 2.89
CA ALA A 288 13.36 19.71 1.89
C ALA A 288 12.15 19.76 0.94
N PHE A 289 10.94 20.07 1.45
CA PHE A 289 9.76 20.27 0.60
C PHE A 289 9.90 21.48 -0.30
N LEU A 290 10.33 22.61 0.22
CA LEU A 290 10.55 23.85 -0.54
C LEU A 290 11.60 23.68 -1.65
N THR A 291 12.59 22.83 -1.43
CA THR A 291 13.65 22.53 -2.40
C THR A 291 13.37 21.28 -3.24
N HIS A 292 12.16 20.75 -3.21
CA HIS A 292 11.76 19.54 -3.94
C HIS A 292 12.68 18.32 -3.69
N GLY A 293 13.11 18.13 -2.43
CA GLY A 293 13.91 16.97 -2.02
C GLY A 293 15.40 17.07 -2.35
N PHE A 294 15.92 18.29 -2.49
CA PHE A 294 17.35 18.56 -2.79
C PHE A 294 17.83 17.82 -4.06
N PRO A 295 17.30 18.10 -5.23
CA PRO A 295 17.67 17.37 -6.46
C PRO A 295 19.17 17.48 -6.79
N GLY A 296 19.82 18.61 -6.46
CA GLY A 296 21.25 18.83 -6.68
C GLY A 296 22.20 17.89 -5.91
N ARG A 297 21.69 17.05 -4.99
CA ARG A 297 22.49 16.01 -4.31
C ARG A 297 22.75 14.78 -5.18
N LEU A 298 22.03 14.64 -6.29
CA LEU A 298 22.14 13.52 -7.22
C LEU A 298 22.90 13.93 -8.48
N PRO A 299 23.65 13.00 -9.09
CA PRO A 299 24.15 13.19 -10.44
C PRO A 299 23.01 13.49 -11.41
N GLU A 300 23.20 14.41 -12.33
CA GLU A 300 22.18 14.89 -13.25
C GLU A 300 21.57 13.76 -14.09
N TYR A 301 22.37 12.76 -14.48
CA TYR A 301 21.90 11.62 -15.26
C TYR A 301 20.88 10.71 -14.53
N LEU A 302 20.68 10.88 -13.21
CA LEU A 302 19.66 10.13 -12.45
C LEU A 302 18.30 10.85 -12.39
N LEU A 303 18.24 12.15 -12.71
CA LEU A 303 17.01 12.94 -12.62
C LEU A 303 15.90 12.48 -13.59
N PRO A 304 16.17 11.98 -14.80
CA PRO A 304 15.13 11.46 -15.68
C PRO A 304 14.33 10.30 -15.07
N ALA A 305 14.95 9.48 -14.21
CA ALA A 305 14.24 8.40 -13.50
C ALA A 305 13.25 8.94 -12.46
N GLU A 306 13.54 10.08 -11.83
CA GLU A 306 12.61 10.79 -10.96
C GLU A 306 11.39 11.31 -11.75
N LEU A 307 11.63 11.91 -12.91
CA LEU A 307 10.55 12.41 -13.77
C LEU A 307 9.64 11.27 -14.25
N ALA A 308 10.21 10.10 -14.55
CA ALA A 308 9.46 8.93 -14.96
C ALA A 308 8.45 8.46 -13.91
N ARG A 309 8.77 8.59 -12.62
CA ARG A 309 7.90 8.19 -11.50
C ARG A 309 6.76 9.17 -11.19
N ARG A 310 6.84 10.39 -11.69
CA ARG A 310 5.79 11.38 -11.40
C ARG A 310 4.44 10.93 -11.94
N THR A 311 3.45 10.97 -11.06
CA THR A 311 2.07 10.57 -11.38
C THR A 311 1.17 11.73 -11.77
N ASN A 312 1.73 12.95 -11.94
CA ASN A 312 0.96 14.13 -12.29
C ASN A 312 0.27 13.94 -13.64
N THR A 313 -0.79 13.15 -13.64
CA THR A 313 -1.73 13.13 -14.75
C THR A 313 -2.56 14.39 -14.68
N PRO A 314 -2.82 15.06 -15.81
CA PRO A 314 -3.83 16.08 -15.83
C PRO A 314 -5.12 15.51 -15.24
N ARG A 315 -5.65 16.16 -14.19
CA ARG A 315 -6.88 15.75 -13.50
C ARG A 315 -6.75 14.51 -12.60
N ASP A 316 -5.68 14.42 -11.81
CA ASP A 316 -5.55 13.40 -10.75
C ASP A 316 -6.77 13.41 -9.79
N GLU A 317 -7.42 14.57 -9.61
CA GLU A 317 -8.67 14.69 -8.85
C GLU A 317 -9.84 13.89 -9.42
N CYS A 318 -9.77 13.55 -10.72
CA CYS A 318 -10.80 12.79 -11.43
C CYS A 318 -10.60 11.27 -11.30
N PHE A 319 -9.40 10.83 -10.94
CA PHE A 319 -9.11 9.43 -10.70
C PHE A 319 -9.56 9.02 -9.29
N ARG A 320 -10.57 8.17 -9.21
CA ARG A 320 -11.17 7.81 -7.92
C ARG A 320 -10.30 6.83 -7.16
N ASN A 321 -10.23 7.03 -5.83
CA ASN A 321 -9.64 6.06 -4.93
C ASN A 321 -10.49 4.77 -4.92
N ALA A 322 -9.85 3.60 -4.72
CA ALA A 322 -10.51 2.29 -4.66
C ALA A 322 -11.69 2.23 -3.66
N ASN A 323 -11.62 2.99 -2.58
CA ASN A 323 -12.66 3.07 -1.55
C ASN A 323 -13.64 4.25 -1.76
N SER A 324 -13.62 4.91 -2.92
CA SER A 324 -14.51 6.04 -3.16
C SER A 324 -15.97 5.60 -3.19
N THR A 325 -16.78 6.17 -2.31
CA THR A 325 -18.24 6.01 -2.30
C THR A 325 -18.97 7.04 -3.17
N LYS A 326 -18.24 8.01 -3.74
CA LYS A 326 -18.80 8.98 -4.70
C LYS A 326 -19.00 8.28 -6.05
N GLN A 327 -20.18 7.74 -6.27
CA GLN A 327 -20.45 6.83 -7.38
C GLN A 327 -21.58 7.32 -8.29
N THR A 328 -21.81 8.64 -8.31
CA THR A 328 -22.79 9.23 -9.20
C THR A 328 -22.13 9.65 -10.50
N THR A 329 -22.78 9.37 -11.61
CA THR A 329 -22.36 9.79 -12.96
C THR A 329 -22.24 11.30 -13.11
N GLU A 330 -22.98 12.06 -12.31
CA GLU A 330 -22.94 13.54 -12.23
C GLU A 330 -21.56 14.07 -11.78
N THR A 331 -20.72 13.24 -11.18
CA THR A 331 -19.38 13.61 -10.71
C THR A 331 -18.26 13.17 -11.64
N TYR A 332 -18.55 12.63 -12.81
CA TYR A 332 -17.52 12.27 -13.77
C TYR A 332 -16.90 13.54 -14.36
N CYS A 333 -15.55 13.60 -14.35
CA CYS A 333 -14.82 14.63 -15.06
C CYS A 333 -14.92 14.41 -16.57
N SER A 334 -14.72 15.47 -17.34
CA SER A 334 -14.74 15.42 -18.79
C SER A 334 -13.32 15.47 -19.39
N PHE A 335 -13.16 14.96 -20.61
CA PHE A 335 -11.93 15.09 -21.40
C PHE A 335 -12.26 15.48 -22.86
N GLY A 336 -11.24 15.86 -23.64
CA GLY A 336 -11.37 16.19 -25.04
C GLY A 336 -11.92 17.60 -25.30
N SER A 337 -12.80 17.76 -26.28
CA SER A 337 -13.26 19.06 -26.78
C SER A 337 -14.29 19.73 -25.87
N ALA A 338 -13.97 20.90 -25.35
CA ALA A 338 -14.92 21.74 -24.61
C ALA A 338 -16.00 22.39 -25.50
N GLN A 339 -15.78 22.48 -26.82
CA GLN A 339 -16.74 23.08 -27.76
C GLN A 339 -17.93 22.16 -28.08
N ALA A 340 -17.79 20.85 -27.77
CA ALA A 340 -18.89 19.90 -27.88
C ALA A 340 -19.74 19.84 -26.58
N VAL A 341 -19.82 20.94 -25.85
CA VAL A 341 -20.59 21.05 -24.60
C VAL A 341 -22.06 20.76 -24.86
N GLY A 342 -22.56 19.69 -24.26
CA GLY A 342 -23.94 19.23 -24.37
C GLY A 342 -24.10 17.83 -24.98
N ARG A 343 -23.09 17.31 -25.70
CA ARG A 343 -23.14 15.95 -26.27
C ARG A 343 -21.91 15.15 -25.86
N VAL A 344 -22.07 14.21 -24.88
CA VAL A 344 -21.01 13.32 -24.43
C VAL A 344 -20.87 12.17 -25.42
N SER A 345 -19.87 12.22 -26.31
CA SER A 345 -19.70 11.22 -27.38
C SER A 345 -18.91 9.99 -26.91
N ALA A 346 -18.07 10.10 -25.83
CA ALA A 346 -17.23 9.01 -25.37
C ALA A 346 -17.19 8.88 -23.86
N ILE A 347 -16.85 7.69 -23.36
CA ILE A 347 -16.52 7.43 -21.96
C ILE A 347 -15.28 6.56 -21.88
N LEU A 348 -14.33 6.93 -20.99
CA LEU A 348 -13.19 6.11 -20.62
C LEU A 348 -13.55 5.33 -19.35
N TRP A 349 -13.64 4.00 -19.44
CA TRP A 349 -14.06 3.15 -18.33
C TRP A 349 -13.01 2.12 -17.98
N GLY A 350 -12.65 2.03 -16.68
CA GLY A 350 -11.70 1.05 -16.15
C GLY A 350 -10.99 1.46 -14.88
N ASP A 351 -9.81 0.90 -14.71
CA ASP A 351 -8.93 1.13 -13.56
C ASP A 351 -7.75 2.06 -13.90
N SER A 352 -6.64 1.91 -13.17
CA SER A 352 -5.40 2.68 -13.42
C SER A 352 -4.79 2.41 -14.80
N PHE A 353 -5.04 1.23 -15.39
CA PHE A 353 -4.59 0.90 -16.75
C PHE A 353 -5.39 1.62 -17.85
N ALA A 354 -6.61 2.04 -17.57
CA ALA A 354 -7.32 2.99 -18.44
C ALA A 354 -6.80 4.41 -18.18
N ASN A 355 -6.72 4.81 -16.91
CA ASN A 355 -6.38 6.18 -16.53
C ASN A 355 -4.98 6.62 -16.98
N GLN A 356 -4.02 5.70 -17.09
CA GLN A 356 -2.67 6.02 -17.59
C GLN A 356 -2.67 6.56 -19.02
N TYR A 357 -3.68 6.25 -19.82
CA TYR A 357 -3.83 6.75 -21.20
C TYR A 357 -4.72 8.00 -21.30
N LEU A 358 -5.14 8.59 -20.17
CA LEU A 358 -6.06 9.75 -20.19
C LEU A 358 -5.51 10.92 -21.01
N GLU A 359 -4.21 11.24 -20.87
CA GLU A 359 -3.60 12.34 -21.61
C GLU A 359 -3.60 12.11 -23.12
N PRO A 360 -3.05 11.00 -23.68
CA PRO A 360 -3.10 10.74 -25.11
C PRO A 360 -4.52 10.56 -25.64
N ILE A 361 -5.44 9.97 -24.86
CA ILE A 361 -6.86 9.87 -25.20
C ILE A 361 -7.50 11.26 -25.27
N SER A 362 -7.22 12.14 -24.30
CA SER A 362 -7.76 13.50 -24.26
C SER A 362 -7.30 14.33 -25.46
N GLN A 363 -6.00 14.23 -25.81
CA GLN A 363 -5.43 14.92 -26.96
C GLN A 363 -6.01 14.40 -28.29
N ALA A 364 -6.18 13.09 -28.43
CA ALA A 364 -6.80 12.48 -29.61
C ALA A 364 -8.29 12.85 -29.72
N ALA A 365 -9.03 12.83 -28.63
CA ALA A 365 -10.42 13.24 -28.55
C ALA A 365 -10.59 14.72 -28.96
N LEU A 366 -9.73 15.60 -28.44
CA LEU A 366 -9.71 17.03 -28.82
C LEU A 366 -9.51 17.20 -30.32
N GLY A 367 -8.53 16.48 -30.91
CA GLY A 367 -8.24 16.54 -32.35
C GLY A 367 -9.39 16.02 -33.24
N ASN A 368 -10.24 15.14 -32.72
CA ASN A 368 -11.38 14.56 -33.44
C ASN A 368 -12.74 15.17 -33.04
N GLY A 369 -12.76 16.27 -32.26
CA GLY A 369 -14.00 16.94 -31.86
C GLY A 369 -14.84 16.13 -30.86
N ILE A 370 -14.26 15.18 -30.15
CA ILE A 370 -14.95 14.29 -29.19
C ILE A 370 -14.93 14.93 -27.82
N HIS A 371 -16.09 14.96 -27.17
CA HIS A 371 -16.24 15.23 -25.72
C HIS A 371 -16.49 13.92 -24.99
N GLY A 372 -15.72 13.65 -23.94
CA GLY A 372 -15.79 12.40 -23.21
C GLY A 372 -15.86 12.56 -21.69
N LEU A 373 -16.28 11.50 -21.00
CA LEU A 373 -16.30 11.37 -19.54
C LEU A 373 -15.25 10.39 -19.03
N ILE A 374 -14.75 10.63 -17.81
CA ILE A 374 -13.75 9.81 -17.15
C ILE A 374 -14.45 8.97 -16.06
N ALA A 375 -14.62 7.69 -16.33
CA ALA A 375 -15.14 6.70 -15.38
C ALA A 375 -14.00 5.73 -14.99
N THR A 376 -13.02 6.22 -14.23
CA THR A 376 -11.89 5.41 -13.77
C THR A 376 -11.78 5.39 -12.26
N GLN A 377 -11.52 4.20 -11.70
CA GLN A 377 -11.36 3.99 -10.26
C GLN A 377 -10.19 3.02 -9.98
N SER A 378 -9.32 3.39 -9.04
CA SER A 378 -8.11 2.62 -8.71
C SER A 378 -8.44 1.17 -8.35
N GLY A 379 -7.79 0.22 -9.03
CA GLY A 379 -7.95 -1.21 -8.79
C GLY A 379 -9.33 -1.79 -9.12
N CYS A 380 -10.21 -1.00 -9.76
CA CYS A 380 -11.56 -1.44 -10.14
C CYS A 380 -11.61 -1.73 -11.65
N ARG A 381 -11.37 -2.99 -12.01
CA ARG A 381 -11.49 -3.44 -13.41
C ARG A 381 -12.91 -3.21 -13.95
N ALA A 382 -13.02 -2.91 -15.24
CA ALA A 382 -14.33 -2.84 -15.89
C ALA A 382 -14.93 -4.24 -16.02
N PHE A 383 -16.19 -4.45 -15.59
CA PHE A 383 -16.92 -5.71 -15.75
C PHE A 383 -18.44 -5.50 -15.78
N VAL A 384 -19.18 -6.50 -16.26
CA VAL A 384 -20.63 -6.43 -16.51
C VAL A 384 -21.48 -7.42 -15.70
N ASP A 385 -20.87 -8.39 -15.01
CA ASP A 385 -21.60 -9.43 -14.28
C ASP A 385 -21.02 -9.65 -12.88
N ASP A 386 -21.93 -9.73 -11.90
CA ASP A 386 -21.60 -9.97 -10.49
C ASP A 386 -21.23 -11.45 -10.20
N ALA A 387 -21.49 -12.37 -11.14
CA ALA A 387 -21.49 -13.80 -10.86
C ALA A 387 -20.15 -14.52 -11.12
N ALA A 388 -19.31 -14.03 -12.02
CA ALA A 388 -18.12 -14.75 -12.46
C ALA A 388 -16.81 -14.10 -11.99
N GLY A 389 -16.36 -14.41 -10.78
CA GLY A 389 -14.99 -14.09 -10.34
C GLY A 389 -14.82 -12.74 -9.62
N HIS A 390 -15.85 -11.91 -9.56
CA HIS A 390 -15.79 -10.58 -8.92
C HIS A 390 -16.37 -10.55 -7.49
N ALA A 391 -16.74 -11.70 -6.94
CA ALA A 391 -17.23 -11.79 -5.55
C ALA A 391 -16.22 -11.29 -4.51
N GLY A 392 -14.93 -11.34 -4.85
CA GLY A 392 -13.83 -10.83 -4.03
C GLY A 392 -13.56 -9.32 -4.19
N ASP A 393 -14.15 -8.66 -5.19
CA ASP A 393 -13.92 -7.23 -5.39
C ASP A 393 -14.63 -6.40 -4.30
N PRO A 394 -14.02 -5.29 -3.84
CA PRO A 394 -14.63 -4.44 -2.83
C PRO A 394 -16.02 -3.95 -3.25
N PRO A 395 -17.00 -3.85 -2.31
CA PRO A 395 -18.34 -3.34 -2.63
C PRO A 395 -18.36 -2.02 -3.40
N PRO A 396 -17.48 -1.02 -3.13
CA PRO A 396 -17.39 0.18 -3.93
C PRO A 396 -17.07 -0.04 -5.40
N CYS A 397 -16.21 -1.01 -5.74
CA CYS A 397 -15.90 -1.36 -7.12
C CYS A 397 -17.12 -1.92 -7.87
N ARG A 398 -17.84 -2.86 -7.24
CA ARG A 398 -19.05 -3.45 -7.83
C ARG A 398 -20.12 -2.39 -8.08
N GLN A 399 -20.30 -1.49 -7.13
CA GLN A 399 -21.26 -0.39 -7.29
C GLN A 399 -20.84 0.60 -8.38
N PHE A 400 -19.56 0.94 -8.44
CA PHE A 400 -18.99 1.79 -9.49
C PHE A 400 -19.25 1.21 -10.88
N ASN A 401 -18.96 -0.09 -11.09
CA ASN A 401 -19.17 -0.74 -12.38
C ASN A 401 -20.65 -0.84 -12.76
N ARG A 402 -21.54 -1.18 -11.80
CA ARG A 402 -22.99 -1.15 -12.04
C ARG A 402 -23.49 0.21 -12.49
N ASN A 403 -23.14 1.26 -11.74
CA ASN A 403 -23.56 2.62 -12.08
C ASN A 403 -23.03 3.07 -13.44
N THR A 404 -21.78 2.74 -13.76
CA THR A 404 -21.19 3.09 -15.07
C THR A 404 -21.87 2.31 -16.21
N LEU A 405 -22.11 1.01 -16.01
CA LEU A 405 -22.81 0.18 -16.99
C LEU A 405 -24.23 0.69 -17.24
N ASP A 406 -25.00 0.93 -16.18
CA ASP A 406 -26.37 1.44 -16.27
C ASP A 406 -26.41 2.79 -17.00
N PHE A 407 -25.48 3.70 -16.69
CA PHE A 407 -25.36 4.96 -17.40
C PHE A 407 -25.11 4.76 -18.89
N VAL A 408 -24.16 3.90 -19.26
CA VAL A 408 -23.81 3.64 -20.67
C VAL A 408 -24.95 2.97 -21.43
N LEU A 409 -25.68 2.06 -20.80
CA LEU A 409 -26.78 1.31 -21.44
C LEU A 409 -28.08 2.10 -21.55
N THR A 410 -28.37 2.99 -20.59
CA THR A 410 -29.64 3.73 -20.56
C THR A 410 -29.62 5.04 -21.37
N GLN A 411 -28.44 5.57 -21.65
CA GLN A 411 -28.27 6.80 -22.40
C GLN A 411 -27.90 6.51 -23.86
N ALA A 412 -28.46 7.24 -24.81
CA ALA A 412 -28.04 7.20 -26.22
C ALA A 412 -26.55 7.56 -26.33
N GLU A 413 -26.13 8.59 -25.64
CA GLU A 413 -24.74 9.00 -25.45
C GLU A 413 -24.24 8.62 -24.05
N PRO A 414 -22.98 8.21 -23.85
CA PRO A 414 -21.91 8.14 -24.86
C PRO A 414 -22.11 6.98 -25.87
N SER A 415 -21.78 7.24 -27.13
CA SER A 415 -21.83 6.24 -28.22
C SER A 415 -20.53 5.42 -28.31
N ILE A 416 -19.40 5.97 -27.84
CA ILE A 416 -18.08 5.35 -27.84
C ILE A 416 -17.68 5.00 -26.41
N VAL A 417 -17.35 3.73 -26.16
CA VAL A 417 -16.86 3.25 -24.87
C VAL A 417 -15.42 2.78 -25.00
N VAL A 418 -14.49 3.47 -24.36
CA VAL A 418 -13.06 3.11 -24.31
C VAL A 418 -12.82 2.30 -23.06
N LEU A 419 -12.46 1.04 -23.22
CA LEU A 419 -12.22 0.09 -22.13
C LEU A 419 -10.72 -0.13 -21.92
N GLY A 420 -10.24 0.04 -20.70
CA GLY A 420 -8.88 -0.28 -20.30
C GLY A 420 -8.82 -0.76 -18.87
N SER A 421 -8.15 -1.87 -18.60
CA SER A 421 -8.06 -2.44 -17.25
C SER A 421 -6.84 -3.35 -17.12
N ASN A 422 -6.49 -3.64 -15.88
CA ASN A 422 -5.67 -4.80 -15.55
C ASN A 422 -6.54 -6.06 -15.69
N TRP A 423 -6.72 -6.51 -16.93
CA TRP A 423 -7.62 -7.60 -17.28
C TRP A 423 -7.28 -8.90 -16.56
N GLY A 424 -8.27 -9.53 -15.92
CA GLY A 424 -8.10 -10.81 -15.25
C GLY A 424 -8.21 -12.01 -16.20
N SER A 425 -9.08 -11.89 -17.23
CA SER A 425 -9.27 -12.93 -18.24
C SER A 425 -9.79 -12.34 -19.56
N ALA A 426 -9.56 -13.06 -20.66
CA ALA A 426 -10.12 -12.70 -21.96
C ALA A 426 -11.67 -12.82 -21.98
N ALA A 427 -12.23 -13.69 -21.15
CA ALA A 427 -13.67 -13.85 -21.01
C ALA A 427 -14.35 -12.60 -20.45
N GLU A 428 -13.72 -11.91 -19.49
CA GLU A 428 -14.23 -10.64 -18.96
C GLU A 428 -14.34 -9.57 -20.06
N ILE A 429 -13.28 -9.44 -20.86
CA ILE A 429 -13.25 -8.47 -21.97
C ILE A 429 -14.36 -8.78 -22.98
N SER A 430 -14.51 -10.05 -23.30
CA SER A 430 -15.54 -10.50 -24.24
C SER A 430 -16.95 -10.20 -23.73
N ALA A 431 -17.24 -10.53 -22.49
CA ALA A 431 -18.57 -10.32 -21.90
C ALA A 431 -18.98 -8.85 -21.90
N ILE A 432 -18.05 -7.94 -21.55
CA ILE A 432 -18.34 -6.51 -21.58
C ILE A 432 -18.47 -5.97 -23.01
N ALA A 433 -17.60 -6.42 -23.93
CA ALA A 433 -17.69 -6.04 -25.35
C ALA A 433 -19.00 -6.51 -25.97
N ASP A 434 -19.40 -7.76 -25.77
CA ASP A 434 -20.66 -8.33 -26.24
C ASP A 434 -21.87 -7.48 -25.81
N LYS A 435 -21.92 -7.14 -24.53
CA LYS A 435 -23.03 -6.40 -23.93
C LYS A 435 -23.13 -4.98 -24.48
N LEU A 436 -21.99 -4.31 -24.67
CA LEU A 436 -21.93 -2.96 -25.22
C LEU A 436 -22.25 -2.93 -26.71
N LEU A 437 -21.73 -3.88 -27.50
CA LEU A 437 -22.04 -4.00 -28.92
C LEU A 437 -23.52 -4.32 -29.16
N ALA A 438 -24.12 -5.19 -28.33
CA ALA A 438 -25.56 -5.47 -28.38
C ALA A 438 -26.41 -4.23 -28.07
N ALA A 439 -25.89 -3.27 -27.31
CA ALA A 439 -26.51 -1.98 -27.03
C ALA A 439 -26.17 -0.90 -28.09
N SER A 440 -25.67 -1.30 -29.26
CA SER A 440 -25.28 -0.41 -30.36
C SER A 440 -24.20 0.62 -29.99
N LYS A 441 -23.31 0.28 -29.05
CA LYS A 441 -22.16 1.12 -28.68
C LYS A 441 -20.95 0.73 -29.53
N THR A 442 -20.11 1.71 -29.86
CA THR A 442 -18.80 1.43 -30.42
C THR A 442 -17.80 1.24 -29.29
N VAL A 443 -17.13 0.10 -29.29
CA VAL A 443 -16.24 -0.34 -28.22
C VAL A 443 -14.79 -0.23 -28.68
N VAL A 444 -13.99 0.52 -27.93
CA VAL A 444 -12.53 0.60 -28.11
C VAL A 444 -11.86 -0.15 -26.97
N VAL A 445 -11.24 -1.28 -27.26
CA VAL A 445 -10.55 -2.12 -26.27
C VAL A 445 -9.06 -1.84 -26.28
N ILE A 446 -8.51 -1.40 -25.15
CA ILE A 446 -7.07 -1.25 -24.95
C ILE A 446 -6.49 -2.59 -24.50
N MET A 447 -5.60 -3.15 -25.31
CA MET A 447 -4.91 -4.41 -25.03
C MET A 447 -3.92 -4.24 -23.86
N PRO A 448 -3.59 -5.35 -23.14
CA PRO A 448 -2.56 -5.32 -22.12
C PRO A 448 -1.21 -4.84 -22.67
N LEU A 449 -0.53 -4.01 -21.90
CA LEU A 449 0.83 -3.58 -22.18
C LEU A 449 1.83 -4.64 -21.70
N LEU A 450 3.10 -4.31 -21.58
CA LEU A 450 4.16 -5.19 -21.08
C LEU A 450 4.03 -5.47 -19.58
N ASN A 451 4.40 -6.66 -19.17
CA ASN A 451 4.68 -6.99 -17.77
C ASN A 451 6.19 -7.10 -17.59
N ILE A 452 6.83 -6.04 -17.12
CA ILE A 452 8.29 -6.00 -16.99
C ILE A 452 8.80 -6.68 -15.71
N GLY A 453 7.91 -6.97 -14.74
CA GLY A 453 8.22 -7.76 -13.54
C GLY A 453 9.12 -7.07 -12.50
N PHE A 454 9.53 -5.83 -12.73
CA PHE A 454 10.36 -5.03 -11.81
C PHE A 454 10.07 -3.55 -11.93
N ASP A 455 10.36 -2.77 -10.88
CA ASP A 455 10.25 -1.31 -10.90
C ASP A 455 11.32 -0.73 -11.83
N LEU A 456 10.90 -0.22 -13.00
CA LEU A 456 11.84 0.24 -14.03
C LEU A 456 12.69 1.42 -13.57
N PRO A 457 12.15 2.53 -13.04
CA PRO A 457 12.96 3.65 -12.60
C PRO A 457 14.02 3.24 -11.56
N GLN A 458 13.65 2.38 -10.63
CA GLN A 458 14.57 1.88 -9.62
C GLN A 458 15.71 1.07 -10.25
N ARG A 459 15.39 0.12 -11.11
CA ARG A 459 16.39 -0.72 -11.80
C ARG A 459 17.25 0.08 -12.75
N TRP A 460 16.69 1.09 -13.38
CA TRP A 460 17.42 2.00 -14.27
C TRP A 460 18.45 2.82 -13.49
N ILE A 461 18.08 3.39 -12.32
CA ILE A 461 19.01 4.05 -11.41
C ILE A 461 20.15 3.12 -11.01
N GLU A 462 19.85 1.91 -10.58
CA GLU A 462 20.85 0.92 -10.17
C GLU A 462 21.85 0.65 -11.30
N ASN A 463 21.38 0.47 -12.52
CA ASN A 463 22.21 0.23 -13.68
C ASN A 463 23.07 1.45 -14.04
N GLN A 464 22.52 2.67 -13.97
CA GLN A 464 23.27 3.92 -14.22
C GLN A 464 24.35 4.16 -13.14
N ILE A 465 24.04 3.89 -11.87
CA ILE A 465 25.03 3.98 -10.79
C ILE A 465 26.17 2.98 -11.01
N ARG A 466 25.86 1.72 -11.40
CA ARG A 466 26.87 0.71 -11.71
C ARG A 466 27.73 1.11 -12.91
N ALA A 467 27.13 1.69 -13.93
CA ALA A 467 27.81 2.14 -15.14
C ALA A 467 28.59 3.45 -14.94
N GLY A 468 28.26 4.23 -13.91
CA GLY A 468 28.82 5.56 -13.67
C GLY A 468 28.46 6.60 -14.74
N LYS A 469 27.40 6.35 -15.54
CA LYS A 469 26.97 7.21 -16.64
C LYS A 469 25.49 7.04 -16.95
N ALA A 470 24.94 7.95 -17.76
CA ALA A 470 23.61 7.84 -18.33
C ALA A 470 23.46 6.55 -19.16
N ILE A 471 22.27 5.97 -19.10
CA ILE A 471 21.82 4.89 -19.99
C ILE A 471 20.62 5.44 -20.76
N ASP A 472 20.88 5.88 -22.00
CA ASP A 472 19.87 6.54 -22.84
C ASP A 472 19.01 5.55 -23.61
N GLU A 473 19.48 4.31 -23.77
CA GLU A 473 18.73 3.24 -24.39
C GLU A 473 18.84 1.96 -23.56
N TRP A 474 17.70 1.37 -23.24
CA TRP A 474 17.61 0.06 -22.64
C TRP A 474 16.47 -0.72 -23.29
N LYS A 475 16.84 -1.74 -24.04
CA LYS A 475 15.91 -2.63 -24.72
C LYS A 475 16.08 -4.06 -24.22
N VAL A 476 15.00 -4.81 -24.31
CA VAL A 476 14.92 -6.22 -23.93
C VAL A 476 14.26 -7.00 -25.07
N GLU A 477 14.56 -8.28 -25.20
CA GLU A 477 13.88 -9.14 -26.18
C GLU A 477 12.38 -9.24 -25.86
N ALA A 478 11.56 -9.18 -26.90
CA ALA A 478 10.11 -9.29 -26.81
C ALA A 478 9.68 -10.75 -26.57
N GLY A 479 10.11 -11.33 -25.43
CA GLY A 479 9.73 -12.70 -25.04
C GLY A 479 8.25 -12.82 -24.66
N PRO A 480 7.67 -14.05 -24.74
CA PRO A 480 6.24 -14.27 -24.49
C PRO A 480 5.77 -13.82 -23.11
N GLY A 481 6.60 -14.01 -22.08
CA GLY A 481 6.28 -13.60 -20.71
C GLY A 481 6.24 -12.07 -20.54
N LEU A 482 7.17 -11.35 -21.17
CA LEU A 482 7.20 -9.88 -21.14
C LEU A 482 6.01 -9.27 -21.87
N THR A 483 5.74 -9.74 -23.10
CA THR A 483 4.69 -9.21 -23.98
C THR A 483 3.30 -9.72 -23.64
N MET A 484 3.18 -10.66 -22.70
CA MET A 484 1.90 -11.34 -22.38
C MET A 484 1.23 -11.94 -23.63
N ARG A 485 2.04 -12.36 -24.62
CA ARG A 485 1.56 -12.75 -25.96
C ARG A 485 0.43 -13.78 -25.91
N ALA A 486 0.56 -14.83 -25.08
CA ALA A 486 -0.47 -15.86 -24.97
C ALA A 486 -1.83 -15.27 -24.53
N PHE A 487 -1.81 -14.30 -23.63
CA PHE A 487 -3.01 -13.61 -23.17
C PHE A 487 -3.56 -12.65 -24.22
N GLN A 488 -2.69 -11.92 -24.94
CA GLN A 488 -3.13 -11.09 -26.07
C GLN A 488 -3.73 -11.92 -27.21
N ASP A 489 -3.13 -13.08 -27.54
CA ASP A 489 -3.66 -14.00 -28.56
C ASP A 489 -5.02 -14.58 -28.12
N GLU A 490 -5.20 -14.83 -26.83
CA GLU A 490 -6.50 -15.25 -26.29
C GLU A 490 -7.55 -14.15 -26.42
N ILE A 491 -7.23 -12.91 -26.05
CA ILE A 491 -8.11 -11.74 -26.22
C ILE A 491 -8.45 -11.58 -27.70
N ALA A 492 -7.46 -11.58 -28.59
CA ALA A 492 -7.68 -11.46 -30.03
C ALA A 492 -8.60 -12.55 -30.56
N ARG A 493 -8.48 -13.78 -30.07
CA ARG A 493 -9.33 -14.92 -30.46
C ARG A 493 -10.77 -14.71 -30.00
N VAL A 494 -11.00 -14.29 -28.74
CA VAL A 494 -12.38 -14.10 -28.24
C VAL A 494 -13.05 -12.89 -28.85
N LEU A 495 -12.32 -11.82 -29.16
CA LEU A 495 -12.84 -10.66 -29.87
C LEU A 495 -13.00 -10.91 -31.36
N GLY A 496 -12.15 -11.75 -31.97
CA GLY A 496 -12.18 -12.11 -33.38
C GLY A 496 -13.46 -12.80 -33.84
N ARG A 497 -14.26 -13.34 -32.91
CA ARG A 497 -15.60 -13.89 -33.24
C ARG A 497 -16.59 -12.84 -33.74
N HIS A 498 -16.32 -11.55 -33.48
CA HIS A 498 -17.12 -10.46 -34.03
C HIS A 498 -16.77 -10.12 -35.49
N GLY A 499 -15.74 -10.79 -36.07
CA GLY A 499 -15.28 -10.54 -37.43
C GLY A 499 -14.84 -9.09 -37.64
N ASP A 500 -15.14 -8.56 -38.81
CA ASP A 500 -14.84 -7.18 -39.16
C ASP A 500 -15.94 -6.18 -38.70
N ASN A 501 -16.44 -6.38 -37.45
CA ASN A 501 -17.45 -5.47 -36.92
C ASN A 501 -16.85 -4.05 -36.75
N PRO A 502 -17.32 -3.04 -37.47
CA PRO A 502 -16.77 -1.70 -37.47
C PRO A 502 -16.94 -1.01 -36.10
N HIS A 503 -17.86 -1.51 -35.26
CA HIS A 503 -18.09 -1.02 -33.90
C HIS A 503 -17.16 -1.62 -32.85
N LEU A 504 -16.21 -2.51 -33.22
CA LEU A 504 -15.20 -3.04 -32.32
C LEU A 504 -13.81 -2.64 -32.78
N VAL A 505 -13.17 -1.77 -32.03
CA VAL A 505 -11.82 -1.27 -32.32
C VAL A 505 -10.86 -1.77 -31.26
N VAL A 506 -9.78 -2.43 -31.67
CA VAL A 506 -8.75 -2.93 -30.76
C VAL A 506 -7.51 -2.04 -30.88
N VAL A 507 -7.01 -1.56 -29.75
CA VAL A 507 -5.80 -0.72 -29.65
C VAL A 507 -4.70 -1.53 -28.97
N ASP A 508 -3.57 -1.74 -29.66
CA ASP A 508 -2.40 -2.39 -29.10
C ASP A 508 -1.30 -1.39 -28.74
N PRO A 509 -1.16 -1.04 -27.45
CA PRO A 509 -0.15 -0.08 -27.01
C PRO A 509 1.28 -0.65 -27.07
N GLN A 510 1.48 -1.96 -27.20
CA GLN A 510 2.82 -2.55 -27.34
C GLN A 510 3.50 -2.10 -28.64
N SER A 511 2.73 -1.82 -29.70
CA SER A 511 3.24 -1.34 -30.98
C SER A 511 4.02 -0.02 -30.88
N VAL A 512 3.84 0.75 -29.80
CA VAL A 512 4.57 2.01 -29.56
C VAL A 512 5.95 1.76 -28.96
N VAL A 513 6.05 0.78 -28.08
CA VAL A 513 7.28 0.52 -27.30
C VAL A 513 8.07 -0.69 -27.79
N CYS A 514 7.50 -1.55 -28.61
CA CYS A 514 8.18 -2.72 -29.15
C CYS A 514 8.34 -2.60 -30.68
N ASP A 515 9.52 -2.93 -31.16
CA ASP A 515 9.89 -2.92 -32.58
C ASP A 515 10.93 -4.01 -32.87
N GLN A 516 10.82 -4.67 -34.02
CA GLN A 516 11.78 -5.68 -34.52
C GLN A 516 12.19 -6.75 -33.49
N GLY A 517 11.25 -7.23 -32.69
CA GLY A 517 11.50 -8.29 -31.69
C GLY A 517 12.11 -7.79 -30.38
N HIS A 518 12.19 -6.47 -30.16
CA HIS A 518 12.66 -5.86 -28.94
C HIS A 518 11.63 -4.90 -28.39
N CYS A 519 11.61 -4.73 -27.05
CA CYS A 519 10.80 -3.72 -26.38
C CYS A 519 11.73 -2.73 -25.66
N TYR A 520 11.49 -1.45 -25.83
CA TYR A 520 12.28 -0.38 -25.24
C TYR A 520 11.73 -0.04 -23.86
N LEU A 521 12.51 -0.30 -22.83
CA LEU A 521 12.21 0.13 -21.47
C LEU A 521 12.59 1.60 -21.26
N VAL A 522 13.75 1.99 -21.82
CA VAL A 522 14.24 3.38 -21.89
C VAL A 522 14.58 3.70 -23.34
N ARG A 523 14.15 4.86 -23.82
CA ARG A 523 14.45 5.35 -25.17
C ARG A 523 14.73 6.85 -25.11
N ASN A 524 15.84 7.29 -25.74
CA ASN A 524 16.29 8.68 -25.73
C ASN A 524 16.39 9.30 -24.32
N GLY A 525 16.93 8.53 -23.34
CA GLY A 525 17.07 8.98 -21.96
C GLY A 525 15.75 9.14 -21.20
N GLN A 526 14.66 8.56 -21.68
CA GLN A 526 13.35 8.60 -21.06
C GLN A 526 12.82 7.19 -20.81
N ALA A 527 12.32 6.93 -19.61
CA ALA A 527 11.70 5.65 -19.27
C ALA A 527 10.27 5.57 -19.81
N ASN A 528 9.91 4.42 -20.40
CA ASN A 528 8.57 4.17 -20.89
C ASN A 528 7.59 3.76 -19.77
N PHE A 529 8.10 3.33 -18.63
CA PHE A 529 7.29 2.90 -17.49
C PHE A 529 7.69 3.65 -16.22
N ARG A 530 6.72 3.96 -15.37
CA ARG A 530 6.90 4.61 -14.07
C ARG A 530 7.03 3.63 -12.90
N ASP A 531 6.66 2.38 -13.12
CA ASP A 531 6.70 1.27 -12.16
C ASP A 531 6.84 -0.07 -12.91
N THR A 532 6.23 -1.13 -12.42
CA THR A 532 6.29 -2.49 -13.00
C THR A 532 5.41 -2.68 -14.24
N ALA A 533 4.42 -1.82 -14.48
CA ALA A 533 3.40 -2.04 -15.51
C ALA A 533 2.76 -0.76 -16.10
N HIS A 534 2.81 0.37 -15.38
CA HIS A 534 2.19 1.61 -15.86
C HIS A 534 3.16 2.43 -16.71
N ILE A 535 2.62 3.06 -17.76
CA ILE A 535 3.40 3.97 -18.60
C ILE A 535 3.87 5.19 -17.80
N SER A 536 5.03 5.72 -18.19
CA SER A 536 5.52 7.00 -17.69
C SER A 536 4.75 8.16 -18.32
N ASN A 537 4.33 9.12 -17.50
CA ASN A 537 3.65 10.32 -18.00
C ASN A 537 4.51 11.15 -18.96
N VAL A 538 5.85 11.10 -18.78
CA VAL A 538 6.78 11.80 -19.67
C VAL A 538 6.65 11.34 -21.11
N ASN A 539 6.35 10.06 -21.32
CA ASN A 539 6.24 9.45 -22.64
C ASN A 539 4.79 9.14 -23.06
N ALA A 540 3.79 9.53 -22.26
CA ALA A 540 2.39 9.22 -22.54
C ALA A 540 1.91 9.75 -23.90
N SER A 541 2.39 10.93 -24.33
CA SER A 541 2.00 11.55 -25.60
C SER A 541 2.34 10.70 -26.83
N GLN A 542 3.32 9.80 -26.77
CA GLN A 542 3.67 8.91 -27.90
C GLN A 542 2.52 7.96 -28.29
N TYR A 543 1.59 7.68 -27.38
CA TYR A 543 0.42 6.83 -27.64
C TYR A 543 -0.74 7.56 -28.34
N ARG A 544 -0.67 8.89 -28.50
CA ARG A 544 -1.75 9.70 -29.11
C ARG A 544 -2.16 9.17 -30.48
N GLY A 545 -1.20 8.83 -31.32
CA GLY A 545 -1.48 8.36 -32.68
C GLY A 545 -2.38 7.11 -32.75
N LEU A 546 -2.26 6.20 -31.77
CA LEU A 546 -3.12 5.01 -31.66
C LEU A 546 -4.58 5.41 -31.42
N PHE A 547 -4.81 6.35 -30.50
CA PHE A 547 -6.15 6.80 -30.16
C PHE A 547 -6.75 7.71 -31.23
N ASP A 548 -5.94 8.49 -31.97
CA ASP A 548 -6.40 9.23 -33.15
C ASP A 548 -6.95 8.29 -34.21
N VAL A 549 -6.28 7.16 -34.47
CA VAL A 549 -6.75 6.14 -35.41
C VAL A 549 -8.03 5.47 -34.89
N ALA A 550 -8.05 5.09 -33.62
CA ALA A 550 -9.19 4.43 -33.00
C ALA A 550 -10.45 5.31 -33.00
N PHE A 551 -10.32 6.58 -32.65
CA PHE A 551 -11.47 7.52 -32.68
C PHE A 551 -11.99 7.79 -34.08
N ARG A 552 -11.12 7.95 -35.08
CA ARG A 552 -11.56 8.06 -36.48
C ARG A 552 -12.31 6.80 -36.95
N ALA A 553 -11.85 5.61 -36.59
CA ALA A 553 -12.55 4.37 -36.90
C ALA A 553 -13.93 4.31 -36.21
N ALA A 554 -13.98 4.65 -34.93
CA ALA A 554 -15.22 4.67 -34.16
C ALA A 554 -16.27 5.68 -34.70
N LEU A 555 -15.82 6.86 -35.11
CA LEU A 555 -16.72 7.87 -35.73
C LEU A 555 -17.27 7.42 -37.07
N ARG A 556 -16.46 6.77 -37.94
CA ARG A 556 -16.92 6.22 -39.21
C ARG A 556 -17.98 5.14 -39.02
N ALA A 557 -17.79 4.25 -38.06
CA ALA A 557 -18.78 3.24 -37.73
C ALA A 557 -20.13 3.83 -37.34
N GLY A 558 -20.14 4.94 -36.59
CA GLY A 558 -21.36 5.66 -36.21
C GLY A 558 -22.11 6.29 -37.43
N THR A 559 -21.36 6.85 -38.38
CA THR A 559 -21.97 7.49 -39.57
C THR A 559 -22.54 6.50 -40.58
N GLU A 560 -21.98 5.29 -40.71
CA GLU A 560 -22.52 4.25 -41.60
C GLU A 560 -23.87 3.69 -41.14
N VAL A 561 -24.16 3.74 -39.85
CA VAL A 561 -25.48 3.33 -39.31
C VAL A 561 -26.56 4.37 -39.57
N GLU A 562 -26.23 5.68 -39.49
CA GLU A 562 -27.19 6.75 -39.83
C GLU A 562 -27.54 6.73 -41.33
N ALA A 563 -26.54 6.52 -42.20
CA ALA A 563 -26.75 6.44 -43.66
C ALA A 563 -27.53 5.21 -44.14
N LYS A 564 -27.68 4.18 -43.33
CA LYS A 564 -28.50 2.98 -43.63
C LYS A 564 -29.92 3.07 -43.07
N LYS A 565 -30.24 4.06 -42.26
CA LYS A 565 -31.56 4.28 -41.69
C LYS A 565 -32.41 5.29 -42.48
N ASP A 566 -31.77 6.09 -43.31
CA ASP A 566 -32.38 6.96 -44.34
C ASP A 566 -32.51 6.19 -45.68
#